data_7603d17cd8f53f35ad92a8f9effaae54
#
_entry.id   7603d17cd8f53f35ad92a8f9effaae54
#
_cell.length_a   1.000
_cell.length_b   1.000
_cell.length_c   1.000
_cell.angle_alpha   90.00
_cell.angle_beta   90.00
_cell.angle_gamma   90.00
#
_symmetry.space_group_name_H-M   'P 1'
#
loop_
_entity.id
_entity.type
_entity.pdbx_description
1 polymer ?
#
loop_
_entity_poly.entity_id
_entity_poly.type
_entity_poly.pdbx_seq_one_letter_code
_entity_poly.pdbx_strand_id
1 'polypeptide(L)'
;DSQNGADEICFLDITASSDKRDILLDTVKKTAECCFVPLTVGGGVRSIQDIRKLLLAGADKVSINTAAIKNPDLIKESANKFGSQCIVVAIDAKKTKDNTWEVFTHGGREPTQLNALEFAKLAQENGAGEILLTSMDRDGTKEGYDIELTKKISSSLNIPVIASGGVGNLEHLKDGIIKGGSSAVLAASIFHFGEYSIQEAKEYLLSLIHISEPTRPNE
;
A
#
# COMPACT_ATOMS: atom_id res chain seq x y z
N ASP A 1 -7.44 -1.27 16.51
CA ASP A 1 -6.13 -0.91 15.92
C ASP A 1 -5.89 0.60 15.90
N SER A 2 -6.89 1.46 15.62
CA SER A 2 -6.74 2.93 15.69
C SER A 2 -6.38 3.42 17.10
N GLN A 3 -6.88 2.78 18.15
CA GLN A 3 -6.52 3.07 19.54
C GLN A 3 -5.10 2.65 19.89
N ASN A 4 -4.46 1.81 19.07
CA ASN A 4 -3.11 1.31 19.30
C ASN A 4 -2.03 2.16 18.60
N GLY A 5 -2.39 3.32 18.01
CA GLY A 5 -1.44 4.29 17.49
C GLY A 5 -1.01 4.10 16.03
N ALA A 6 -1.75 3.34 15.23
CA ALA A 6 -1.51 3.29 13.77
C ALA A 6 -1.71 4.67 13.13
N ASP A 7 -0.87 5.03 12.17
CA ASP A 7 -1.01 6.29 11.43
C ASP A 7 -2.05 6.19 10.32
N GLU A 8 -2.28 4.98 9.80
CA GLU A 8 -3.26 4.66 8.76
C GLU A 8 -3.69 3.20 8.89
N ILE A 9 -4.92 2.89 8.53
CA ILE A 9 -5.44 1.51 8.47
C ILE A 9 -5.74 1.17 7.02
N CYS A 10 -5.29 -0.03 6.60
CA CYS A 10 -5.59 -0.56 5.28
C CYS A 10 -6.44 -1.83 5.41
N PHE A 11 -7.63 -1.81 4.80
CA PHE A 11 -8.55 -2.94 4.74
C PHE A 11 -8.62 -3.46 3.31
N LEU A 12 -8.05 -4.63 3.06
CA LEU A 12 -7.98 -5.26 1.75
C LEU A 12 -8.83 -6.55 1.77
N ASP A 13 -9.97 -6.54 1.10
CA ASP A 13 -10.78 -7.75 0.91
C ASP A 13 -10.36 -8.47 -0.36
N ILE A 14 -9.57 -9.52 -0.21
CA ILE A 14 -9.12 -10.38 -1.32
C ILE A 14 -10.19 -11.37 -1.78
N THR A 15 -11.31 -11.50 -1.08
CA THR A 15 -12.38 -12.46 -1.35
C THR A 15 -13.65 -11.84 -1.94
N ALA A 16 -13.63 -10.53 -2.26
CA ALA A 16 -14.79 -9.77 -2.70
C ALA A 16 -15.37 -10.30 -4.02
N SER A 17 -16.34 -11.21 -3.89
CA SER A 17 -17.29 -11.56 -4.95
C SER A 17 -18.45 -10.56 -4.95
N SER A 18 -19.21 -10.51 -6.07
CA SER A 18 -20.38 -9.61 -6.23
C SER A 18 -21.36 -9.68 -5.04
N ASP A 19 -21.56 -10.86 -4.49
CA ASP A 19 -22.55 -11.13 -3.44
C ASP A 19 -22.09 -10.71 -2.03
N LYS A 20 -20.80 -10.39 -1.85
CA LYS A 20 -20.21 -9.95 -0.56
C LYS A 20 -19.99 -8.46 -0.47
N ARG A 21 -20.33 -7.68 -1.50
CA ARG A 21 -20.08 -6.23 -1.54
C ARG A 21 -20.87 -5.45 -0.49
N ASP A 22 -22.12 -5.83 -0.24
CA ASP A 22 -22.94 -5.15 0.76
C ASP A 22 -22.39 -5.37 2.17
N ILE A 23 -21.86 -6.58 2.44
CA ILE A 23 -21.18 -6.91 3.70
C ILE A 23 -19.91 -6.07 3.85
N LEU A 24 -19.13 -5.89 2.77
CA LEU A 24 -17.95 -5.05 2.76
C LEU A 24 -18.30 -3.60 3.08
N LEU A 25 -19.31 -3.02 2.44
CA LEU A 25 -19.75 -1.65 2.66
C LEU A 25 -20.21 -1.40 4.10
N ASP A 26 -20.97 -2.33 4.69
CA ASP A 26 -21.40 -2.27 6.09
C ASP A 26 -20.18 -2.34 7.04
N THR A 27 -19.22 -3.22 6.75
CA THR A 27 -17.98 -3.34 7.50
C THR A 27 -17.15 -2.07 7.44
N VAL A 28 -17.00 -1.46 6.25
CA VAL A 28 -16.29 -0.19 6.06
C VAL A 28 -16.95 0.92 6.86
N LYS A 29 -18.28 1.03 6.80
CA LYS A 29 -19.03 2.04 7.54
C LYS A 29 -18.83 1.91 9.06
N LYS A 30 -18.97 0.71 9.60
CA LYS A 30 -18.74 0.44 11.04
C LYS A 30 -17.29 0.71 11.45
N THR A 31 -16.33 0.37 10.59
CA THR A 31 -14.92 0.65 10.85
C THR A 31 -14.65 2.15 10.84
N ALA A 32 -15.17 2.87 9.87
CA ALA A 32 -15.00 4.33 9.78
C ALA A 32 -15.61 5.09 10.96
N GLU A 33 -16.73 4.62 11.51
CA GLU A 33 -17.37 5.20 12.71
C GLU A 33 -16.47 5.11 13.96
N CYS A 34 -15.57 4.11 14.01
CA CYS A 34 -14.67 3.86 15.14
C CYS A 34 -13.20 4.20 14.84
N CYS A 35 -12.88 4.63 13.61
CA CYS A 35 -11.53 4.86 13.15
C CYS A 35 -11.26 6.37 13.07
N PHE A 36 -10.23 6.83 13.79
CA PHE A 36 -9.84 8.24 13.84
C PHE A 36 -8.57 8.54 13.03
N VAL A 37 -8.10 7.58 12.26
CA VAL A 37 -6.97 7.70 11.32
C VAL A 37 -7.45 7.38 9.91
N PRO A 38 -6.73 7.81 8.85
CA PRO A 38 -7.12 7.52 7.48
C PRO A 38 -7.36 6.03 7.23
N LEU A 39 -8.45 5.71 6.54
CA LEU A 39 -8.84 4.36 6.19
C LEU A 39 -8.73 4.16 4.68
N THR A 40 -7.83 3.27 4.28
CA THR A 40 -7.71 2.81 2.88
C THR A 40 -8.47 1.49 2.72
N VAL A 41 -9.33 1.43 1.73
CA VAL A 41 -10.12 0.22 1.43
C VAL A 41 -9.86 -0.24 0.00
N GLY A 42 -9.63 -1.54 -0.17
CA GLY A 42 -9.43 -2.18 -1.47
C GLY A 42 -9.99 -3.59 -1.51
N GLY A 43 -9.93 -4.17 -2.69
CA GLY A 43 -10.47 -5.49 -2.98
C GLY A 43 -11.75 -5.42 -3.82
N GLY A 44 -11.75 -6.08 -4.99
CA GLY A 44 -12.90 -6.16 -5.87
C GLY A 44 -13.41 -4.85 -6.47
N VAL A 45 -12.66 -3.77 -6.37
CA VAL A 45 -13.01 -2.46 -6.96
C VAL A 45 -12.86 -2.54 -8.47
N ARG A 46 -13.96 -2.28 -9.22
CA ARG A 46 -14.01 -2.45 -10.69
C ARG A 46 -14.47 -1.21 -11.44
N SER A 47 -15.08 -0.26 -10.75
CA SER A 47 -15.75 0.88 -11.40
C SER A 47 -15.71 2.14 -10.55
N ILE A 48 -15.99 3.27 -11.19
CA ILE A 48 -16.19 4.56 -10.53
C ILE A 48 -17.30 4.49 -9.45
N GLN A 49 -18.34 3.71 -9.71
CA GLN A 49 -19.44 3.51 -8.75
C GLN A 49 -18.98 2.77 -7.51
N ASP A 50 -18.12 1.76 -7.66
CA ASP A 50 -17.56 1.04 -6.52
C ASP A 50 -16.72 1.98 -5.65
N ILE A 51 -15.86 2.79 -6.28
CA ILE A 51 -15.03 3.80 -5.58
C ILE A 51 -15.93 4.77 -4.82
N ARG A 52 -16.95 5.31 -5.50
CA ARG A 52 -17.89 6.24 -4.88
C ARG A 52 -18.60 5.66 -3.67
N LYS A 53 -19.06 4.40 -3.76
CA LYS A 53 -19.72 3.71 -2.64
C LYS A 53 -18.80 3.56 -1.44
N LEU A 54 -17.54 3.18 -1.66
CA LEU A 54 -16.56 3.03 -0.58
C LEU A 54 -16.23 4.36 0.09
N LEU A 55 -16.04 5.43 -0.68
CA LEU A 55 -15.80 6.77 -0.14
C LEU A 55 -17.03 7.27 0.65
N LEU A 56 -18.25 7.05 0.17
CA LEU A 56 -19.47 7.39 0.89
C LEU A 56 -19.70 6.55 2.15
N ALA A 57 -19.17 5.31 2.18
CA ALA A 57 -19.19 4.46 3.37
C ALA A 57 -18.18 4.89 4.44
N GLY A 58 -17.27 5.83 4.12
CA GLY A 58 -16.33 6.41 5.07
C GLY A 58 -14.86 6.07 4.82
N ALA A 59 -14.52 5.42 3.69
CA ALA A 59 -13.12 5.26 3.29
C ALA A 59 -12.53 6.63 2.92
N ASP A 60 -11.31 6.90 3.33
CA ASP A 60 -10.55 8.10 2.93
C ASP A 60 -9.84 7.87 1.58
N LYS A 61 -9.40 6.64 1.35
CA LYS A 61 -8.72 6.23 0.13
C LYS A 61 -9.27 4.88 -0.36
N VAL A 62 -9.24 4.70 -1.67
CA VAL A 62 -9.64 3.43 -2.31
C VAL A 62 -8.47 2.88 -3.11
N SER A 63 -8.16 1.62 -2.87
CA SER A 63 -7.10 0.88 -3.55
C SER A 63 -7.67 0.10 -4.74
N ILE A 64 -7.09 0.32 -5.92
CA ILE A 64 -7.47 -0.32 -7.17
C ILE A 64 -6.30 -1.20 -7.64
N ASN A 65 -6.57 -2.47 -7.93
CA ASN A 65 -5.56 -3.41 -8.42
C ASN A 65 -5.91 -3.88 -9.85
N THR A 66 -6.50 -5.05 -9.98
CA THR A 66 -6.77 -5.70 -11.28
C THR A 66 -7.50 -4.81 -12.28
N ALA A 67 -8.48 -4.01 -11.84
CA ALA A 67 -9.23 -3.11 -12.71
C ALA A 67 -8.35 -2.00 -13.30
N ALA A 68 -7.41 -1.46 -12.53
CA ALA A 68 -6.46 -0.45 -13.01
C ALA A 68 -5.48 -1.02 -14.05
N ILE A 69 -5.11 -2.29 -13.92
CA ILE A 69 -4.23 -2.98 -14.88
C ILE A 69 -4.97 -3.25 -16.18
N LYS A 70 -6.23 -3.70 -16.11
CA LYS A 70 -7.08 -3.97 -17.28
C LYS A 70 -7.52 -2.71 -18.02
N ASN A 71 -7.75 -1.64 -17.29
CA ASN A 71 -8.18 -0.34 -17.80
C ASN A 71 -7.54 0.81 -17.02
N PRO A 72 -6.35 1.29 -17.44
CA PRO A 72 -5.67 2.40 -16.78
C PRO A 72 -6.45 3.72 -16.79
N ASP A 73 -7.38 3.92 -17.73
CA ASP A 73 -8.24 5.11 -17.77
C ASP A 73 -9.13 5.21 -16.52
N LEU A 74 -9.44 4.09 -15.87
CA LEU A 74 -10.15 4.09 -14.58
C LEU A 74 -9.41 4.90 -13.51
N ILE A 75 -8.07 4.87 -13.50
CA ILE A 75 -7.25 5.67 -12.57
C ILE A 75 -7.50 7.16 -12.85
N LYS A 76 -7.40 7.56 -14.12
CA LYS A 76 -7.57 8.95 -14.56
C LYS A 76 -8.96 9.49 -14.27
N GLU A 77 -9.99 8.73 -14.62
CA GLU A 77 -11.38 9.09 -14.35
C GLU A 77 -11.66 9.24 -12.85
N SER A 78 -11.11 8.30 -12.04
CA SER A 78 -11.25 8.31 -10.60
C SER A 78 -10.55 9.50 -9.96
N ALA A 79 -9.31 9.78 -10.36
CA ALA A 79 -8.53 10.92 -9.88
C ALA A 79 -9.19 12.26 -10.22
N ASN A 80 -9.71 12.39 -11.44
CA ASN A 80 -10.44 13.59 -11.86
C ASN A 80 -11.73 13.80 -11.06
N LYS A 81 -12.42 12.72 -10.71
CA LYS A 81 -13.73 12.79 -10.04
C LYS A 81 -13.64 12.96 -8.54
N PHE A 82 -12.69 12.29 -7.89
CA PHE A 82 -12.59 12.21 -6.44
C PHE A 82 -11.35 12.90 -5.88
N GLY A 83 -10.36 13.22 -6.72
CA GLY A 83 -9.05 13.72 -6.35
C GLY A 83 -8.01 12.60 -6.27
N SER A 84 -6.80 12.89 -6.69
CA SER A 84 -5.67 11.93 -6.67
C SER A 84 -5.40 11.38 -5.27
N GLN A 85 -5.56 12.20 -4.23
CA GLN A 85 -5.34 11.81 -2.83
C GLN A 85 -6.25 10.67 -2.35
N CYS A 86 -7.37 10.41 -3.02
CA CYS A 86 -8.28 9.30 -2.71
C CYS A 86 -7.93 8.00 -3.46
N ILE A 87 -6.99 8.03 -4.40
CA ILE A 87 -6.73 6.90 -5.31
C ILE A 87 -5.36 6.30 -5.02
N VAL A 88 -5.39 5.06 -4.57
CA VAL A 88 -4.21 4.20 -4.39
C VAL A 88 -4.21 3.13 -5.48
N VAL A 89 -3.11 2.95 -6.18
CA VAL A 89 -2.95 1.84 -7.12
C VAL A 89 -2.09 0.76 -6.46
N ALA A 90 -2.68 -0.42 -6.29
CA ALA A 90 -1.98 -1.59 -5.74
C ALA A 90 -1.29 -2.36 -6.87
N ILE A 91 -0.02 -2.67 -6.66
CA ILE A 91 0.83 -3.42 -7.59
C ILE A 91 1.39 -4.64 -6.86
N ASP A 92 0.96 -5.82 -7.28
CA ASP A 92 1.55 -7.09 -6.86
C ASP A 92 2.64 -7.44 -7.86
N ALA A 93 3.90 -7.43 -7.43
CA ALA A 93 5.05 -7.59 -8.29
C ALA A 93 5.86 -8.84 -7.94
N LYS A 94 6.28 -9.57 -8.95
CA LYS A 94 7.12 -10.77 -8.83
C LYS A 94 8.39 -10.62 -9.67
N LYS A 95 9.54 -11.01 -9.11
CA LYS A 95 10.82 -10.94 -9.79
C LYS A 95 10.89 -11.92 -10.96
N THR A 96 11.39 -11.45 -12.09
CA THR A 96 11.60 -12.25 -13.30
C THR A 96 13.04 -12.75 -13.36
N LYS A 97 13.33 -13.66 -14.31
CA LYS A 97 14.70 -14.17 -14.56
C LYS A 97 15.66 -13.08 -15.01
N ASP A 98 15.15 -12.04 -15.65
CA ASP A 98 15.94 -10.92 -16.20
C ASP A 98 16.18 -9.80 -15.17
N ASN A 99 15.97 -10.10 -13.90
CA ASN A 99 16.15 -9.15 -12.79
C ASN A 99 15.28 -7.90 -12.89
N THR A 100 14.08 -8.07 -13.47
CA THR A 100 12.98 -7.09 -13.48
C THR A 100 11.83 -7.62 -12.65
N TRP A 101 10.72 -6.88 -12.57
CA TRP A 101 9.52 -7.34 -11.87
C TRP A 101 8.32 -7.24 -12.79
N GLU A 102 7.54 -8.29 -12.78
CA GLU A 102 6.29 -8.41 -13.53
C GLU A 102 5.10 -8.16 -12.60
N VAL A 103 4.10 -7.44 -13.12
CA VAL A 103 2.83 -7.21 -12.42
C VAL A 103 1.93 -8.43 -12.53
N PHE A 104 1.30 -8.78 -11.40
CA PHE A 104 0.32 -9.85 -11.31
C PHE A 104 -1.06 -9.30 -10.94
N THR A 105 -2.11 -10.01 -11.34
CA THR A 105 -3.50 -9.70 -11.02
C THR A 105 -4.13 -10.81 -10.17
N HIS A 106 -5.39 -10.59 -9.74
CA HIS A 106 -6.18 -11.56 -9.00
C HIS A 106 -5.50 -12.08 -7.73
N GLY A 107 -4.91 -11.15 -6.94
CA GLY A 107 -4.19 -11.52 -5.72
C GLY A 107 -2.94 -12.34 -6.00
N GLY A 108 -2.21 -11.98 -7.04
CA GLY A 108 -0.94 -12.62 -7.40
C GLY A 108 -1.06 -13.93 -8.19
N ARG A 109 -2.23 -14.24 -8.74
CA ARG A 109 -2.46 -15.53 -9.41
C ARG A 109 -2.18 -15.51 -10.92
N GLU A 110 -2.38 -14.39 -11.57
CA GLU A 110 -2.29 -14.26 -13.03
C GLU A 110 -1.20 -13.27 -13.42
N PRO A 111 -0.17 -13.74 -14.20
CA PRO A 111 0.85 -12.86 -14.75
C PRO A 111 0.25 -11.97 -15.86
N THR A 112 0.77 -10.75 -15.99
CA THR A 112 0.27 -9.78 -16.97
C THR A 112 1.26 -9.48 -18.09
N GLN A 113 2.50 -9.89 -17.95
CA GLN A 113 3.64 -9.52 -18.79
C GLN A 113 3.99 -8.01 -18.74
N LEU A 114 3.35 -7.23 -17.86
CA LEU A 114 3.64 -5.83 -17.67
C LEU A 114 4.82 -5.65 -16.71
N ASN A 115 5.75 -4.77 -17.07
CA ASN A 115 6.82 -4.37 -16.16
C ASN A 115 6.29 -3.50 -15.03
N ALA A 116 6.63 -3.84 -13.77
CA ALA A 116 6.11 -3.16 -12.61
C ALA A 116 6.52 -1.68 -12.54
N LEU A 117 7.74 -1.32 -12.97
CA LEU A 117 8.21 0.06 -13.00
C LEU A 117 7.44 0.88 -14.05
N GLU A 118 7.25 0.32 -15.24
CA GLU A 118 6.52 1.00 -16.31
C GLU A 118 5.05 1.20 -15.92
N PHE A 119 4.43 0.19 -15.33
CA PHE A 119 3.06 0.31 -14.85
C PHE A 119 2.92 1.32 -13.69
N ALA A 120 3.87 1.36 -12.76
CA ALA A 120 3.86 2.35 -11.67
C ALA A 120 3.96 3.79 -12.20
N LYS A 121 4.80 4.04 -13.21
CA LYS A 121 4.88 5.33 -13.90
C LYS A 121 3.57 5.68 -14.61
N LEU A 122 2.99 4.74 -15.34
CA LEU A 122 1.70 4.93 -15.99
C LEU A 122 0.59 5.26 -14.97
N ALA A 123 0.57 4.58 -13.83
CA ALA A 123 -0.39 4.86 -12.76
C ALA A 123 -0.23 6.28 -12.22
N GLN A 124 1.00 6.75 -11.99
CA GLN A 124 1.28 8.13 -11.58
C GLN A 124 0.81 9.14 -12.66
N GLU A 125 1.14 8.91 -13.92
CA GLU A 125 0.74 9.77 -15.06
C GLU A 125 -0.79 9.87 -15.19
N ASN A 126 -1.50 8.79 -14.86
CA ASN A 126 -2.96 8.77 -14.83
C ASN A 126 -3.57 9.36 -13.55
N GLY A 127 -2.76 9.84 -12.61
CA GLY A 127 -3.23 10.58 -11.44
C GLY A 127 -3.42 9.75 -10.19
N ALA A 128 -2.80 8.58 -10.08
CA ALA A 128 -2.70 7.88 -8.81
C ALA A 128 -2.04 8.77 -7.76
N GLY A 129 -2.59 8.81 -6.55
CA GLY A 129 -2.03 9.58 -5.43
C GLY A 129 -0.95 8.81 -4.67
N GLU A 130 -1.03 7.48 -4.66
CA GLU A 130 -0.09 6.58 -3.97
C GLU A 130 0.03 5.25 -4.70
N ILE A 131 1.16 4.58 -4.53
CA ILE A 131 1.37 3.19 -4.95
C ILE A 131 1.50 2.30 -3.72
N LEU A 132 0.65 1.28 -3.61
CA LEU A 132 0.80 0.20 -2.66
C LEU A 132 1.52 -0.96 -3.36
N LEU A 133 2.80 -1.14 -3.03
CA LEU A 133 3.69 -2.08 -3.71
C LEU A 133 3.92 -3.33 -2.87
N THR A 134 3.39 -4.45 -3.31
CA THR A 134 3.58 -5.75 -2.65
C THR A 134 4.56 -6.62 -3.44
N SER A 135 5.65 -7.04 -2.80
CA SER A 135 6.52 -8.09 -3.34
C SER A 135 5.92 -9.46 -3.07
N MET A 136 5.54 -10.15 -4.13
CA MET A 136 5.03 -11.52 -4.04
C MET A 136 6.12 -12.52 -3.63
N ASP A 137 7.37 -12.22 -3.94
CA ASP A 137 8.51 -13.07 -3.54
C ASP A 137 8.78 -13.00 -2.04
N ARG A 138 8.36 -11.92 -1.39
CA ARG A 138 8.58 -11.67 0.04
C ARG A 138 7.33 -11.86 0.89
N ASP A 139 6.15 -11.71 0.31
CA ASP A 139 4.90 -11.80 1.06
C ASP A 139 4.76 -13.14 1.78
N GLY A 140 4.48 -13.09 3.08
CA GLY A 140 4.39 -14.26 3.95
C GLY A 140 5.72 -14.89 4.41
N THR A 141 6.89 -14.43 3.91
CA THR A 141 8.19 -15.06 4.22
C THR A 141 8.79 -14.61 5.56
N LYS A 142 8.43 -13.42 6.05
CA LYS A 142 9.08 -12.76 7.20
C LYS A 142 10.57 -12.45 7.01
N GLU A 143 11.06 -12.44 5.77
CA GLU A 143 12.48 -12.16 5.43
C GLU A 143 12.78 -10.70 5.12
N GLY A 144 11.81 -9.81 5.29
CA GLY A 144 11.87 -8.39 4.99
C GLY A 144 11.28 -8.02 3.65
N TYR A 145 11.08 -6.72 3.44
CA TYR A 145 10.61 -6.18 2.16
C TYR A 145 11.62 -6.44 1.04
N ASP A 146 11.13 -6.49 -0.19
CA ASP A 146 12.00 -6.46 -1.38
C ASP A 146 12.57 -5.03 -1.54
N ILE A 147 13.76 -4.82 -0.97
CA ILE A 147 14.41 -3.50 -0.94
C ILE A 147 14.80 -3.05 -2.35
N GLU A 148 15.24 -3.98 -3.20
CA GLU A 148 15.64 -3.67 -4.58
C GLU A 148 14.43 -3.18 -5.39
N LEU A 149 13.32 -3.89 -5.34
CA LEU A 149 12.06 -3.51 -5.96
C LEU A 149 11.57 -2.16 -5.42
N THR A 150 11.48 -2.03 -4.10
CA THR A 150 10.96 -0.84 -3.43
C THR A 150 11.78 0.39 -3.81
N LYS A 151 13.11 0.31 -3.75
CA LYS A 151 14.01 1.41 -4.11
C LYS A 151 13.89 1.79 -5.58
N LYS A 152 13.79 0.81 -6.48
CA LYS A 152 13.66 1.05 -7.92
C LYS A 152 12.37 1.81 -8.24
N ILE A 153 11.27 1.44 -7.62
CA ILE A 153 9.97 2.09 -7.83
C ILE A 153 9.96 3.47 -7.15
N SER A 154 10.32 3.56 -5.86
CA SER A 154 10.25 4.79 -5.08
C SER A 154 11.14 5.91 -5.65
N SER A 155 12.35 5.57 -6.12
CA SER A 155 13.26 6.55 -6.73
C SER A 155 12.83 7.03 -8.12
N SER A 156 11.88 6.36 -8.75
CA SER A 156 11.40 6.67 -10.10
C SER A 156 10.07 7.42 -10.12
N LEU A 157 9.42 7.58 -8.97
CA LEU A 157 8.12 8.22 -8.83
C LEU A 157 8.21 9.48 -7.96
N ASN A 158 7.27 10.40 -8.17
CA ASN A 158 7.10 11.61 -7.35
C ASN A 158 5.94 11.48 -6.34
N ILE A 159 5.20 10.38 -6.39
CA ILE A 159 4.11 10.07 -5.45
C ILE A 159 4.60 9.09 -4.39
N PRO A 160 3.96 9.06 -3.20
CA PRO A 160 4.29 8.11 -2.15
C PRO A 160 4.20 6.65 -2.61
N VAL A 161 5.18 5.85 -2.17
CA VAL A 161 5.20 4.40 -2.33
C VAL A 161 5.15 3.77 -0.95
N ILE A 162 4.20 2.86 -0.76
CA ILE A 162 4.00 2.08 0.46
C ILE A 162 4.57 0.69 0.21
N ALA A 163 5.59 0.30 0.97
CA ALA A 163 6.17 -1.05 0.88
C ALA A 163 5.31 -2.07 1.61
N SER A 164 5.05 -3.20 0.97
CA SER A 164 4.24 -4.30 1.49
C SER A 164 4.85 -5.66 1.16
N GLY A 165 4.61 -6.64 2.03
CA GLY A 165 5.05 -8.03 1.88
C GLY A 165 6.41 -8.33 2.48
N GLY A 166 6.46 -9.29 3.41
CA GLY A 166 7.69 -9.87 3.95
C GLY A 166 8.16 -9.36 5.30
N VAL A 167 7.47 -8.41 5.92
CA VAL A 167 7.90 -7.90 7.23
C VAL A 167 7.81 -8.97 8.31
N GLY A 168 8.89 -9.13 9.09
CA GLY A 168 8.99 -10.10 10.17
C GLY A 168 9.49 -9.52 11.49
N ASN A 169 10.06 -8.31 11.48
CA ASN A 169 10.56 -7.61 12.66
C ASN A 169 10.67 -6.10 12.43
N LEU A 170 11.05 -5.35 13.49
CA LEU A 170 11.15 -3.89 13.43
C LEU A 170 12.27 -3.37 12.51
N GLU A 171 13.37 -4.12 12.39
CA GLU A 171 14.48 -3.78 11.48
C GLU A 171 14.01 -3.75 10.03
N HIS A 172 13.11 -4.67 9.64
CA HIS A 172 12.52 -4.69 8.30
C HIS A 172 11.70 -3.43 8.01
N LEU A 173 10.98 -2.88 9.00
CA LEU A 173 10.25 -1.62 8.84
C LEU A 173 11.20 -0.46 8.52
N LYS A 174 12.31 -0.35 9.28
CA LYS A 174 13.38 0.61 9.02
C LYS A 174 13.97 0.46 7.63
N ASP A 175 14.29 -0.76 7.24
CA ASP A 175 14.91 -1.02 5.94
C ASP A 175 13.99 -0.64 4.77
N GLY A 176 12.70 -0.86 4.89
CA GLY A 176 11.71 -0.42 3.90
C GLY A 176 11.73 1.08 3.67
N ILE A 177 11.87 1.87 4.74
CA ILE A 177 11.92 3.33 4.67
C ILE A 177 13.31 3.82 4.23
N ILE A 178 14.36 3.42 4.95
CA ILE A 178 15.71 4.00 4.77
C ILE A 178 16.40 3.44 3.53
N LYS A 179 16.40 2.13 3.36
CA LYS A 179 17.06 1.46 2.22
C LYS A 179 16.16 1.41 0.99
N GLY A 180 14.88 1.14 1.19
CA GLY A 180 13.88 1.06 0.13
C GLY A 180 13.39 2.42 -0.36
N GLY A 181 13.53 3.48 0.45
CA GLY A 181 13.06 4.82 0.11
C GLY A 181 11.53 4.93 0.06
N SER A 182 10.80 4.01 0.66
CA SER A 182 9.35 4.09 0.75
C SER A 182 8.91 5.21 1.69
N SER A 183 7.76 5.83 1.38
CA SER A 183 7.16 6.89 2.21
C SER A 183 6.42 6.32 3.43
N ALA A 184 5.96 5.09 3.32
CA ALA A 184 5.32 4.34 4.38
C ALA A 184 5.57 2.84 4.22
N VAL A 185 5.32 2.09 5.28
CA VAL A 185 5.43 0.63 5.30
C VAL A 185 4.14 0.02 5.83
N LEU A 186 3.67 -1.03 5.17
CA LEU A 186 2.52 -1.80 5.59
C LEU A 186 2.99 -3.09 6.25
N ALA A 187 2.43 -3.37 7.42
CA ALA A 187 2.67 -4.59 8.16
C ALA A 187 1.35 -5.15 8.69
N ALA A 188 1.18 -6.45 8.64
CA ALA A 188 -0.01 -7.13 9.12
C ALA A 188 0.33 -8.18 10.18
N SER A 189 1.06 -9.24 9.82
CA SER A 189 1.26 -10.42 10.66
C SER A 189 1.96 -10.11 11.98
N ILE A 190 2.99 -9.27 11.99
CA ILE A 190 3.74 -8.94 13.22
C ILE A 190 2.87 -8.24 14.28
N PHE A 191 1.88 -7.46 13.84
CA PHE A 191 0.91 -6.79 14.71
C PHE A 191 -0.28 -7.68 15.02
N HIS A 192 -0.77 -8.43 14.04
CA HIS A 192 -1.92 -9.32 14.19
C HIS A 192 -1.64 -10.47 15.18
N PHE A 193 -0.44 -11.04 15.14
CA PHE A 193 -0.04 -12.10 16.06
C PHE A 193 0.57 -11.57 17.38
N GLY A 194 0.63 -10.25 17.57
CA GLY A 194 1.11 -9.63 18.80
C GLY A 194 2.60 -9.81 19.04
N GLU A 195 3.39 -10.06 17.99
CA GLU A 195 4.86 -10.16 18.09
C GLU A 195 5.46 -8.81 18.50
N TYR A 196 4.86 -7.72 18.01
CA TYR A 196 5.18 -6.33 18.35
C TYR A 196 3.91 -5.51 18.47
N SER A 197 3.95 -4.46 19.30
CA SER A 197 2.92 -3.43 19.28
C SER A 197 3.23 -2.36 18.23
N ILE A 198 2.21 -1.65 17.74
CA ILE A 198 2.38 -0.53 16.82
C ILE A 198 3.19 0.60 17.51
N GLN A 199 3.00 0.79 18.80
CA GLN A 199 3.74 1.78 19.57
C GLN A 199 5.24 1.47 19.60
N GLU A 200 5.65 0.23 19.88
CA GLU A 200 7.06 -0.20 19.82
C GLU A 200 7.67 0.05 18.45
N ALA A 201 6.92 -0.24 17.37
CA ALA A 201 7.37 0.01 16.01
C ALA A 201 7.59 1.51 15.75
N LYS A 202 6.68 2.36 16.19
CA LYS A 202 6.81 3.82 16.04
C LYS A 202 7.97 4.38 16.86
N GLU A 203 8.12 3.99 18.11
CA GLU A 203 9.23 4.39 18.97
C GLU A 203 10.58 3.97 18.37
N TYR A 204 10.66 2.75 17.84
CA TYR A 204 11.85 2.26 17.13
C TYR A 204 12.18 3.13 15.93
N LEU A 205 11.22 3.43 15.04
CA LEU A 205 11.43 4.26 13.86
C LEU A 205 11.79 5.70 14.24
N LEU A 206 11.14 6.29 15.25
CA LEU A 206 11.44 7.65 15.72
C LEU A 206 12.85 7.74 16.33
N SER A 207 13.32 6.72 17.03
CA SER A 207 14.67 6.70 17.60
C SER A 207 15.76 6.83 16.53
N LEU A 208 15.49 6.41 15.29
CA LEU A 208 16.42 6.47 14.18
C LEU A 208 16.50 7.86 13.53
N ILE A 209 15.42 8.65 13.60
CA ILE A 209 15.37 10.01 13.06
C ILE A 209 16.25 10.93 13.90
N HIS A 210 16.29 10.76 15.21
CA HIS A 210 17.13 11.57 16.12
C HIS A 210 18.64 11.32 15.98
N ILE A 211 19.05 10.20 15.39
CA ILE A 211 20.47 9.87 15.16
C ILE A 211 21.00 10.57 13.89
N SER A 212 20.13 11.00 13.00
CA SER A 212 20.50 11.62 11.71
C SER A 212 20.51 13.16 11.70
N GLU A 213 20.22 13.82 12.79
CA GLU A 213 20.49 15.27 12.90
C GLU A 213 22.00 15.51 13.04
N PRO A 214 22.64 16.29 12.11
CA PRO A 214 24.03 16.65 12.29
C PRO A 214 24.14 17.51 13.55
N THR A 215 24.96 17.07 14.50
CA THR A 215 25.40 17.91 15.63
C THR A 215 25.95 19.23 15.07
N ARG A 216 25.22 20.34 15.31
CA ARG A 216 25.76 21.67 15.02
C ARG A 216 27.08 21.78 15.82
N PRO A 217 28.19 22.22 15.19
CA PRO A 217 29.38 22.53 15.94
C PRO A 217 29.00 23.69 16.91
N ASN A 218 29.30 23.50 18.18
CA ASN A 218 29.21 24.57 19.14
C ASN A 218 30.23 25.64 18.73
N GLU A 219 29.73 26.83 18.38
CA GLU A 219 30.54 28.05 18.33
C GLU A 219 30.93 28.49 19.75
#